data_066fde7f7578352b189de857fadfece0
#
_entry.id   066fde7f7578352b189de857fadfece0
#
_cell.length_a   1.000
_cell.length_b   1.000
_cell.length_c   1.000
_cell.angle_alpha   90.00
_cell.angle_beta   90.00
_cell.angle_gamma   90.00
#
_symmetry.space_group_name_H-M   'P 1'
#
loop_
_entity.id
_entity.type
_entity.pdbx_description
1 polymer ?
#
loop_
_entity_poly.entity_id
_entity_poly.type
_entity_poly.pdbx_seq_one_letter_code
_entity_poly.pdbx_strand_id
1 'polypeptide(L)'
;MKDITKEDYQMNSFLAIEDVFAREVLDSRGNPTVEAEVIVEGGFIGRAAVPSGASTGAFEACELRDEDKSRYLGKGVEKAVANINEEIADLLCGMNVFDQAGIDKAMIELDGTPNKSRLGANALLAVSLACAKAAAEALDISLYKYIGGCNAKMLPVPMMNIINGGKHADNSVSCQEFMIMPVGAPSFREALRMCAEVFHNLKKVLASKGYSTAVGDEGGFAPNLKSDEEALVVIMEAIEKAGYKPSDDFRIALDPASTEMYEEAKAKGKEGCYYFWKTDVMKTREEMVDFWVDWANKYPIISIEDGMAEEDWEGWKMLTEKLGGR
;
A
#
# COMPACT_ATOMS: atom_id res chain seq x y z
N MET A 1 -41.07 2.44 34.17
CA MET A 1 -40.08 1.57 33.54
C MET A 1 -40.79 0.74 32.50
N LYS A 2 -40.53 0.90 31.20
CA LYS A 2 -41.03 -0.05 30.18
C LYS A 2 -40.22 -1.34 30.37
N ASP A 3 -40.94 -2.47 30.52
CA ASP A 3 -40.28 -3.77 30.47
C ASP A 3 -39.62 -3.92 29.10
N ILE A 4 -38.29 -3.93 29.07
CA ILE A 4 -37.51 -4.23 27.90
C ILE A 4 -37.64 -5.72 27.63
N THR A 5 -38.31 -6.10 26.57
CA THR A 5 -38.54 -7.51 26.20
C THR A 5 -37.29 -8.13 25.58
N LYS A 6 -37.21 -9.46 25.55
CA LYS A 6 -36.13 -10.18 24.88
C LYS A 6 -36.02 -9.83 23.37
N GLU A 7 -37.12 -9.39 22.76
CA GLU A 7 -37.18 -8.93 21.36
C GLU A 7 -36.46 -7.57 21.19
N ASP A 8 -36.53 -6.69 22.22
CA ASP A 8 -35.81 -5.40 22.20
C ASP A 8 -34.27 -5.59 22.26
N TYR A 9 -33.79 -6.72 22.80
CA TYR A 9 -32.35 -7.07 22.82
C TYR A 9 -31.87 -7.73 21.53
N GLN A 10 -32.75 -8.35 20.74
CA GLN A 10 -32.37 -8.94 19.44
C GLN A 10 -32.22 -7.91 18.31
N MET A 11 -32.88 -6.74 18.42
CA MET A 11 -32.84 -5.71 17.39
C MET A 11 -31.48 -5.02 17.26
N ASN A 12 -30.56 -5.12 18.22
CA ASN A 12 -29.24 -4.48 18.18
C ASN A 12 -28.13 -5.34 17.57
N SER A 13 -28.41 -6.58 17.18
CA SER A 13 -27.41 -7.50 16.62
C SER A 13 -27.55 -7.75 15.12
N PHE A 14 -28.57 -7.18 14.48
CA PHE A 14 -28.83 -7.33 13.04
C PHE A 14 -29.27 -6.00 12.45
N LEU A 15 -28.60 -5.62 11.35
CA LEU A 15 -28.91 -4.43 10.57
C LEU A 15 -28.84 -4.80 9.09
N ALA A 16 -29.98 -4.82 8.41
CA ALA A 16 -30.03 -5.27 7.02
C ALA A 16 -29.36 -4.27 6.06
N ILE A 17 -28.65 -4.80 5.08
CA ILE A 17 -28.24 -4.04 3.90
C ILE A 17 -29.47 -3.85 3.03
N GLU A 18 -29.83 -2.59 2.73
CA GLU A 18 -30.99 -2.24 1.91
C GLU A 18 -30.60 -2.05 0.44
N ASP A 19 -29.41 -1.50 0.19
CA ASP A 19 -28.95 -1.24 -1.18
C ASP A 19 -27.41 -1.20 -1.26
N VAL A 20 -26.89 -1.57 -2.42
CA VAL A 20 -25.45 -1.48 -2.77
C VAL A 20 -25.33 -0.85 -4.14
N PHE A 21 -24.65 0.27 -4.22
CA PHE A 21 -24.49 1.04 -5.45
C PHE A 21 -23.02 1.40 -5.69
N ALA A 22 -22.56 1.30 -6.92
CA ALA A 22 -21.21 1.67 -7.31
C ALA A 22 -21.16 2.59 -8.53
N ARG A 23 -20.05 3.31 -8.64
CA ARG A 23 -19.73 4.18 -9.77
C ARG A 23 -18.23 4.19 -10.06
N GLU A 24 -17.88 4.55 -11.28
CA GLU A 24 -16.51 4.86 -11.67
C GLU A 24 -16.15 6.27 -11.22
N VAL A 25 -14.99 6.42 -10.58
CA VAL A 25 -14.38 7.70 -10.20
C VAL A 25 -12.92 7.73 -10.66
N LEU A 26 -12.26 8.89 -10.63
CA LEU A 26 -10.83 8.98 -10.97
C LEU A 26 -9.97 8.99 -9.71
N ASP A 27 -8.86 8.26 -9.76
CA ASP A 27 -7.81 8.30 -8.75
C ASP A 27 -6.93 9.56 -8.87
N SER A 28 -5.93 9.71 -7.98
CA SER A 28 -5.01 10.86 -7.96
C SER A 28 -4.11 10.96 -9.20
N ARG A 29 -4.00 9.89 -10.00
CA ARG A 29 -3.25 9.82 -11.26
C ARG A 29 -4.14 10.01 -12.49
N GLY A 30 -5.45 10.19 -12.29
CA GLY A 30 -6.43 10.33 -13.36
C GLY A 30 -6.84 9.00 -14.02
N ASN A 31 -6.57 7.84 -13.38
CA ASN A 31 -7.06 6.55 -13.82
C ASN A 31 -8.41 6.24 -13.18
N PRO A 32 -9.32 5.56 -13.89
CA PRO A 32 -10.57 5.10 -13.32
C PRO A 32 -10.35 4.12 -12.15
N THR A 33 -11.19 4.24 -11.13
CA THR A 33 -11.32 3.29 -10.04
C THR A 33 -12.76 3.15 -9.59
N VAL A 34 -13.04 2.16 -8.74
CA VAL A 34 -14.39 1.85 -8.26
C VAL A 34 -14.65 2.55 -6.93
N GLU A 35 -15.78 3.24 -6.82
CA GLU A 35 -16.33 3.70 -5.54
C GLU A 35 -17.69 3.02 -5.31
N ALA A 36 -17.88 2.39 -4.14
CA ALA A 36 -19.14 1.78 -3.74
C ALA A 36 -19.76 2.50 -2.54
N GLU A 37 -21.09 2.50 -2.51
CA GLU A 37 -21.91 2.91 -1.38
C GLU A 37 -22.78 1.72 -0.93
N VAL A 38 -22.88 1.54 0.38
CA VAL A 38 -23.77 0.56 1.02
C VAL A 38 -24.71 1.32 1.92
N ILE A 39 -26.02 1.12 1.71
CA ILE A 39 -27.10 1.71 2.49
C ILE A 39 -27.69 0.61 3.36
N VAL A 40 -27.86 0.90 4.66
CA VAL A 40 -28.45 -0.04 5.61
C VAL A 40 -29.70 0.53 6.24
N GLU A 41 -30.51 -0.33 6.86
CA GLU A 41 -31.69 0.08 7.63
C GLU A 41 -31.39 1.29 8.51
N GLY A 42 -32.34 2.23 8.56
CA GLY A 42 -32.14 3.49 9.29
C GLY A 42 -31.41 4.57 8.50
N GLY A 43 -31.00 4.31 7.24
CA GLY A 43 -30.44 5.28 6.32
C GLY A 43 -28.96 5.59 6.57
N PHE A 44 -28.24 4.75 7.29
CA PHE A 44 -26.77 4.91 7.42
C PHE A 44 -26.08 4.48 6.13
N ILE A 45 -25.03 5.20 5.75
CA ILE A 45 -24.34 5.01 4.46
C ILE A 45 -22.85 4.84 4.68
N GLY A 46 -22.31 3.74 4.20
CA GLY A 46 -20.87 3.55 4.07
C GLY A 46 -20.42 3.77 2.63
N ARG A 47 -19.35 4.57 2.42
CA ARG A 47 -18.79 4.83 1.09
C ARG A 47 -17.31 4.53 1.08
N ALA A 48 -16.85 3.79 0.07
CA ALA A 48 -15.45 3.47 -0.11
C ALA A 48 -15.04 3.50 -1.58
N ALA A 49 -13.91 4.16 -1.87
CA ALA A 49 -13.20 4.04 -3.14
C ALA A 49 -12.00 3.11 -2.96
N VAL A 50 -11.74 2.28 -3.98
CA VAL A 50 -10.64 1.31 -3.94
C VAL A 50 -9.38 1.94 -4.53
N PRO A 51 -8.27 1.99 -3.78
CA PRO A 51 -7.00 2.44 -4.34
C PRO A 51 -6.46 1.42 -5.35
N SER A 52 -5.75 1.91 -6.37
CA SER A 52 -5.02 1.09 -7.32
C SER A 52 -3.52 1.30 -7.10
N GLY A 53 -2.74 0.22 -6.98
CA GLY A 53 -1.30 0.28 -6.86
C GLY A 53 -0.62 0.84 -8.12
N ALA A 54 0.58 1.38 -7.97
CA ALA A 54 1.43 1.77 -9.10
C ALA A 54 2.16 0.55 -9.68
N SER A 55 2.51 -0.40 -8.83
CA SER A 55 3.02 -1.74 -9.17
C SER A 55 2.13 -2.81 -8.51
N THR A 56 2.22 -4.04 -9.01
CA THR A 56 1.42 -5.18 -8.53
C THR A 56 2.30 -6.40 -8.36
N GLY A 57 2.06 -7.19 -7.31
CA GLY A 57 2.71 -8.47 -7.09
C GLY A 57 2.15 -9.59 -7.99
N ALA A 58 2.92 -10.64 -8.21
CA ALA A 58 2.52 -11.77 -9.05
C ALA A 58 1.32 -12.54 -8.50
N PHE A 59 1.12 -12.51 -7.20
CA PHE A 59 0.03 -13.20 -6.49
C PHE A 59 -1.12 -12.28 -6.09
N GLU A 60 -1.10 -11.02 -6.53
CA GLU A 60 -2.16 -10.07 -6.25
C GLU A 60 -3.48 -10.51 -6.89
N ALA A 61 -4.59 -10.26 -6.19
CA ALA A 61 -5.91 -10.53 -6.73
C ALA A 61 -6.21 -9.61 -7.93
N CYS A 62 -7.02 -10.08 -8.87
CA CYS A 62 -7.24 -9.43 -10.14
C CYS A 62 -8.02 -8.11 -10.00
N GLU A 63 -7.38 -6.99 -10.31
CA GLU A 63 -8.07 -5.73 -10.57
C GLU A 63 -8.75 -5.80 -11.94
N LEU A 64 -10.09 -5.88 -11.95
CA LEU A 64 -10.84 -6.03 -13.20
C LEU A 64 -10.88 -4.70 -13.96
N ARG A 65 -10.32 -4.71 -15.18
CA ARG A 65 -10.33 -3.60 -16.13
C ARG A 65 -11.17 -3.94 -17.36
N ASP A 66 -11.75 -2.91 -17.99
CA ASP A 66 -12.62 -3.10 -19.17
C ASP A 66 -11.86 -3.55 -20.42
N GLU A 67 -10.56 -3.19 -20.53
CA GLU A 67 -9.68 -3.46 -21.68
C GLU A 67 -10.15 -2.77 -23.00
N ASP A 68 -11.18 -1.94 -22.93
CA ASP A 68 -11.64 -1.13 -24.07
C ASP A 68 -10.69 0.04 -24.33
N LYS A 69 -9.87 -0.08 -25.36
CA LYS A 69 -8.87 0.93 -25.74
C LYS A 69 -9.49 2.29 -26.13
N SER A 70 -10.76 2.33 -26.50
CA SER A 70 -11.47 3.59 -26.85
C SER A 70 -11.80 4.44 -25.63
N ARG A 71 -11.76 3.83 -24.42
CA ARG A 71 -12.13 4.46 -23.17
C ARG A 71 -11.00 4.30 -22.15
N TYR A 72 -10.47 5.41 -21.62
CA TYR A 72 -9.34 5.44 -20.67
C TYR A 72 -8.16 4.53 -21.05
N LEU A 73 -7.90 4.37 -22.34
CA LEU A 73 -6.82 3.51 -22.87
C LEU A 73 -6.91 2.04 -22.41
N GLY A 74 -8.11 1.56 -22.11
CA GLY A 74 -8.39 0.20 -21.62
C GLY A 74 -8.47 0.08 -20.10
N LYS A 75 -8.26 1.17 -19.35
CA LYS A 75 -8.25 1.16 -17.88
C LYS A 75 -9.61 1.42 -17.22
N GLY A 76 -10.71 1.52 -17.99
CA GLY A 76 -12.07 1.66 -17.45
C GLY A 76 -12.43 0.54 -16.47
N VAL A 77 -13.42 0.77 -15.61
CA VAL A 77 -13.88 -0.17 -14.57
C VAL A 77 -15.40 -0.38 -14.60
N GLU A 78 -16.05 -0.11 -15.74
CA GLU A 78 -17.50 -0.24 -15.87
C GLU A 78 -17.98 -1.68 -15.65
N LYS A 79 -17.19 -2.70 -16.04
CA LYS A 79 -17.52 -4.11 -15.76
C LYS A 79 -17.55 -4.39 -14.26
N ALA A 80 -16.56 -3.91 -13.51
CA ALA A 80 -16.53 -4.06 -12.06
C ALA A 80 -17.71 -3.32 -11.39
N VAL A 81 -18.04 -2.12 -11.87
CA VAL A 81 -19.21 -1.35 -11.43
C VAL A 81 -20.51 -2.09 -11.72
N ALA A 82 -20.68 -2.67 -12.92
CA ALA A 82 -21.85 -3.47 -13.26
C ALA A 82 -21.98 -4.72 -12.36
N ASN A 83 -20.87 -5.43 -12.10
CA ASN A 83 -20.85 -6.58 -11.20
C ASN A 83 -21.33 -6.22 -9.78
N ILE A 84 -21.01 -5.00 -9.30
CA ILE A 84 -21.50 -4.53 -8.00
C ILE A 84 -22.99 -4.24 -8.06
N ASN A 85 -23.42 -3.42 -9.06
CA ASN A 85 -24.80 -2.93 -9.14
C ASN A 85 -25.83 -4.03 -9.47
N GLU A 86 -25.35 -5.17 -9.97
CA GLU A 86 -26.19 -6.31 -10.33
C GLU A 86 -25.99 -7.46 -9.35
N GLU A 87 -24.99 -8.31 -9.58
CA GLU A 87 -24.82 -9.58 -8.84
C GLU A 87 -24.48 -9.41 -7.35
N ILE A 88 -23.59 -8.47 -7.01
CA ILE A 88 -23.20 -8.29 -5.61
C ILE A 88 -24.29 -7.60 -4.81
N ALA A 89 -24.98 -6.62 -5.39
CA ALA A 89 -26.13 -5.97 -4.73
C ALA A 89 -27.23 -6.98 -4.43
N ASP A 90 -27.61 -7.80 -5.43
CA ASP A 90 -28.64 -8.84 -5.24
C ASP A 90 -28.25 -9.86 -4.15
N LEU A 91 -26.97 -10.22 -4.07
CA LEU A 91 -26.47 -11.15 -3.05
C LEU A 91 -26.55 -10.58 -1.64
N LEU A 92 -26.17 -9.30 -1.46
CA LEU A 92 -25.97 -8.71 -0.14
C LEU A 92 -27.21 -8.06 0.45
N CYS A 93 -28.19 -7.65 -0.35
CA CYS A 93 -29.44 -7.10 0.14
C CYS A 93 -30.13 -8.08 1.09
N GLY A 94 -30.47 -7.61 2.29
CA GLY A 94 -31.03 -8.41 3.39
C GLY A 94 -29.99 -9.09 4.29
N MET A 95 -28.70 -9.08 3.94
CA MET A 95 -27.65 -9.58 4.85
C MET A 95 -27.39 -8.60 5.99
N ASN A 96 -26.86 -9.12 7.09
CA ASN A 96 -26.49 -8.32 8.25
C ASN A 96 -25.16 -7.60 8.02
N VAL A 97 -25.14 -6.28 8.01
CA VAL A 97 -23.93 -5.47 7.79
C VAL A 97 -22.86 -5.68 8.88
N PHE A 98 -23.24 -6.15 10.08
CA PHE A 98 -22.27 -6.43 11.15
C PHE A 98 -21.55 -7.78 10.98
N ASP A 99 -21.99 -8.63 10.06
CA ASP A 99 -21.31 -9.89 9.74
C ASP A 99 -20.32 -9.71 8.59
N GLN A 100 -19.26 -8.93 8.82
CA GLN A 100 -18.22 -8.66 7.82
C GLN A 100 -17.63 -9.93 7.21
N ALA A 101 -17.35 -10.93 8.04
CA ALA A 101 -16.77 -12.18 7.57
C ALA A 101 -17.74 -12.97 6.67
N GLY A 102 -19.03 -12.98 7.02
CA GLY A 102 -20.09 -13.58 6.21
C GLY A 102 -20.27 -12.87 4.87
N ILE A 103 -20.24 -11.53 4.85
CA ILE A 103 -20.31 -10.70 3.63
C ILE A 103 -19.12 -11.01 2.71
N ASP A 104 -17.91 -10.93 3.24
CA ASP A 104 -16.69 -11.16 2.46
C ASP A 104 -16.66 -12.58 1.89
N LYS A 105 -17.02 -13.58 2.69
CA LYS A 105 -17.11 -14.96 2.25
C LYS A 105 -18.16 -15.15 1.15
N ALA A 106 -19.36 -14.56 1.30
CA ALA A 106 -20.41 -14.66 0.29
C ALA A 106 -19.97 -14.08 -1.06
N MET A 107 -19.29 -12.94 -1.07
CA MET A 107 -18.75 -12.32 -2.30
C MET A 107 -17.63 -13.16 -2.92
N ILE A 108 -16.74 -13.74 -2.10
CA ILE A 108 -15.67 -14.63 -2.58
C ILE A 108 -16.25 -15.91 -3.20
N GLU A 109 -17.26 -16.50 -2.57
CA GLU A 109 -17.97 -17.68 -3.08
C GLU A 109 -18.74 -17.36 -4.37
N LEU A 110 -19.35 -16.17 -4.46
CA LEU A 110 -20.01 -15.69 -5.68
C LEU A 110 -19.00 -15.53 -6.84
N ASP A 111 -17.83 -14.96 -6.59
CA ASP A 111 -16.76 -14.85 -7.58
C ASP A 111 -16.29 -16.23 -8.06
N GLY A 112 -16.04 -17.16 -7.16
CA GLY A 112 -15.71 -18.55 -7.42
C GLY A 112 -14.33 -18.79 -8.06
N THR A 113 -13.49 -17.75 -8.22
CA THR A 113 -12.13 -17.87 -8.76
C THR A 113 -11.06 -17.65 -7.68
N PRO A 114 -9.87 -18.28 -7.80
CA PRO A 114 -8.83 -18.14 -6.78
C PRO A 114 -8.35 -16.70 -6.57
N ASN A 115 -8.31 -15.90 -7.63
CA ASN A 115 -7.75 -14.55 -7.66
C ASN A 115 -8.82 -13.45 -7.90
N LYS A 116 -10.11 -13.77 -7.73
CA LYS A 116 -11.25 -12.83 -7.92
C LYS A 116 -11.32 -12.23 -9.33
N SER A 117 -10.95 -13.04 -10.34
CA SER A 117 -10.90 -12.56 -11.74
C SER A 117 -12.27 -12.44 -12.42
N ARG A 118 -13.34 -13.04 -11.86
CA ARG A 118 -14.68 -12.96 -12.46
C ARG A 118 -15.38 -11.64 -12.14
N LEU A 119 -15.48 -11.30 -10.87
CA LEU A 119 -16.14 -10.06 -10.43
C LEU A 119 -15.17 -8.88 -10.31
N GLY A 120 -13.90 -9.17 -10.03
CA GLY A 120 -12.85 -8.20 -9.78
C GLY A 120 -12.59 -7.97 -8.29
N ALA A 121 -11.32 -8.04 -7.89
CA ALA A 121 -10.93 -7.72 -6.51
C ALA A 121 -11.27 -6.28 -6.14
N ASN A 122 -11.20 -5.34 -7.08
CA ASN A 122 -11.63 -3.95 -6.92
C ASN A 122 -13.13 -3.85 -6.59
N ALA A 123 -13.98 -4.63 -7.25
CA ALA A 123 -15.41 -4.68 -6.94
C ALA A 123 -15.67 -5.21 -5.52
N LEU A 124 -15.08 -6.36 -5.18
CA LEU A 124 -15.25 -7.00 -3.87
C LEU A 124 -14.75 -6.08 -2.74
N LEU A 125 -13.56 -5.51 -2.91
CA LEU A 125 -12.94 -4.65 -1.88
C LEU A 125 -13.71 -3.34 -1.67
N ALA A 126 -14.23 -2.71 -2.73
CA ALA A 126 -15.05 -1.50 -2.61
C ALA A 126 -16.27 -1.75 -1.72
N VAL A 127 -16.97 -2.86 -1.95
CA VAL A 127 -18.18 -3.22 -1.19
C VAL A 127 -17.82 -3.63 0.24
N SER A 128 -16.80 -4.46 0.43
CA SER A 128 -16.33 -4.88 1.77
C SER A 128 -16.01 -3.67 2.65
N LEU A 129 -15.24 -2.71 2.13
CA LEU A 129 -14.89 -1.48 2.84
C LEU A 129 -16.11 -0.59 3.10
N ALA A 130 -17.06 -0.51 2.15
CA ALA A 130 -18.29 0.26 2.30
C ALA A 130 -19.19 -0.36 3.40
N CYS A 131 -19.32 -1.68 3.46
CA CYS A 131 -20.03 -2.39 4.54
C CYS A 131 -19.45 -2.07 5.92
N ALA A 132 -18.11 -2.17 6.08
CA ALA A 132 -17.46 -1.84 7.33
C ALA A 132 -17.69 -0.38 7.77
N LYS A 133 -17.71 0.56 6.81
CA LYS A 133 -18.02 1.97 7.07
C LYS A 133 -19.48 2.19 7.46
N ALA A 134 -20.43 1.54 6.77
CA ALA A 134 -21.85 1.61 7.12
C ALA A 134 -22.11 1.06 8.52
N ALA A 135 -21.49 -0.07 8.87
CA ALA A 135 -21.57 -0.65 10.20
C ALA A 135 -21.00 0.27 11.29
N ALA A 136 -19.85 0.89 11.03
CA ALA A 136 -19.24 1.84 11.97
C ALA A 136 -20.11 3.10 12.17
N GLU A 137 -20.70 3.62 11.08
CA GLU A 137 -21.61 4.77 11.11
C GLU A 137 -22.88 4.44 11.92
N ALA A 138 -23.49 3.27 11.66
CA ALA A 138 -24.68 2.83 12.39
C ALA A 138 -24.44 2.64 13.91
N LEU A 139 -23.21 2.32 14.31
CA LEU A 139 -22.81 2.20 15.71
C LEU A 139 -22.33 3.54 16.32
N ASP A 140 -22.29 4.61 15.55
CA ASP A 140 -21.72 5.92 15.93
C ASP A 140 -20.30 5.80 16.52
N ILE A 141 -19.47 4.96 15.88
CA ILE A 141 -18.06 4.79 16.24
C ILE A 141 -17.15 4.99 15.03
N SER A 142 -15.91 5.44 15.27
CA SER A 142 -14.92 5.58 14.22
C SER A 142 -14.54 4.23 13.61
N LEU A 143 -14.33 4.16 12.29
CA LEU A 143 -13.96 2.92 11.58
C LEU A 143 -12.76 2.21 12.20
N TYR A 144 -11.73 2.93 12.65
CA TYR A 144 -10.56 2.32 13.29
C TYR A 144 -10.91 1.59 14.59
N LYS A 145 -11.93 2.07 15.33
CA LYS A 145 -12.45 1.39 16.53
C LYS A 145 -13.30 0.19 16.18
N TYR A 146 -14.09 0.31 15.12
CA TYR A 146 -14.92 -0.80 14.64
C TYR A 146 -14.05 -1.99 14.23
N ILE A 147 -13.00 -1.75 13.43
CA ILE A 147 -12.08 -2.79 12.95
C ILE A 147 -11.12 -3.25 14.06
N GLY A 148 -10.52 -2.33 14.79
CA GLY A 148 -9.43 -2.61 15.73
C GLY A 148 -9.88 -2.91 17.16
N GLY A 149 -11.17 -2.74 17.47
CA GLY A 149 -11.73 -2.99 18.80
C GLY A 149 -11.23 -2.01 19.87
N CYS A 150 -11.39 -2.40 21.15
CA CYS A 150 -11.10 -1.53 22.30
C CYS A 150 -9.61 -1.22 22.48
N ASN A 151 -8.71 -1.97 21.85
CA ASN A 151 -7.26 -1.72 21.91
C ASN A 151 -6.71 -0.89 20.75
N ALA A 152 -7.53 -0.47 19.79
CA ALA A 152 -7.13 0.42 18.69
C ALA A 152 -6.90 1.85 19.18
N LYS A 153 -5.72 2.13 19.73
CA LYS A 153 -5.35 3.42 20.36
C LYS A 153 -3.95 3.90 20.02
N MET A 154 -3.23 3.19 19.17
CA MET A 154 -1.86 3.52 18.78
C MET A 154 -1.79 3.78 17.28
N LEU A 155 -1.25 4.94 16.90
CA LEU A 155 -0.91 5.23 15.50
C LEU A 155 0.46 4.63 15.17
N PRO A 156 0.66 4.11 13.95
CA PRO A 156 1.98 3.67 13.51
C PRO A 156 2.92 4.86 13.33
N VAL A 157 4.23 4.59 13.40
CA VAL A 157 5.24 5.55 12.93
C VAL A 157 5.07 5.69 11.41
N PRO A 158 4.91 6.92 10.86
CA PRO A 158 4.74 7.07 9.43
C PRO A 158 6.02 6.71 8.67
N MET A 159 5.87 6.05 7.53
CA MET A 159 6.90 5.81 6.53
C MET A 159 6.70 6.81 5.41
N MET A 160 7.61 7.77 5.25
CA MET A 160 7.49 8.80 4.22
C MET A 160 8.50 8.51 3.10
N ASN A 161 8.00 8.18 1.91
CA ASN A 161 8.82 8.02 0.72
C ASN A 161 9.34 9.39 0.24
N ILE A 162 10.67 9.56 0.17
CA ILE A 162 11.31 10.84 -0.16
C ILE A 162 12.29 10.78 -1.35
N ILE A 163 12.72 9.57 -1.75
CA ILE A 163 13.45 9.33 -3.00
C ILE A 163 12.87 8.11 -3.69
N ASN A 164 12.57 8.26 -4.98
CA ASN A 164 12.09 7.20 -5.86
C ASN A 164 13.17 6.76 -6.86
N GLY A 165 13.16 5.48 -7.18
CA GLY A 165 13.94 4.85 -8.24
C GLY A 165 13.15 3.74 -8.91
N GLY A 166 13.81 2.66 -9.32
CA GLY A 166 13.18 1.49 -9.93
C GLY A 166 12.36 1.86 -11.17
N LYS A 167 11.17 1.27 -11.30
CA LYS A 167 10.19 1.61 -12.34
C LYS A 167 9.37 2.87 -12.02
N HIS A 168 9.39 3.35 -10.78
CA HIS A 168 8.66 4.54 -10.35
C HIS A 168 9.36 5.86 -10.71
N ALA A 169 10.56 5.81 -11.28
CA ALA A 169 11.30 6.99 -11.70
C ALA A 169 12.19 6.72 -12.92
N ASP A 170 12.21 7.66 -13.87
CA ASP A 170 13.15 7.64 -14.97
C ASP A 170 14.48 8.30 -14.55
N ASN A 171 15.27 7.56 -13.77
CA ASN A 171 16.53 8.00 -13.21
C ASN A 171 17.54 6.83 -13.11
N SER A 172 18.71 7.08 -12.49
CA SER A 172 19.81 6.10 -12.36
C SER A 172 19.70 5.17 -11.13
N VAL A 173 18.67 5.32 -10.28
CA VAL A 173 18.52 4.56 -9.03
C VAL A 173 17.69 3.30 -9.28
N SER A 174 18.21 2.13 -8.92
CA SER A 174 17.52 0.83 -9.13
C SER A 174 16.58 0.45 -7.99
N CYS A 175 16.88 0.81 -6.74
CA CYS A 175 16.01 0.62 -5.60
C CYS A 175 14.78 1.54 -5.71
N GLN A 176 13.57 0.99 -5.54
CA GLN A 176 12.32 1.68 -5.89
C GLN A 176 11.99 2.81 -4.92
N GLU A 177 12.11 2.57 -3.60
CA GLU A 177 11.71 3.54 -2.57
C GLU A 177 12.72 3.64 -1.43
N PHE A 178 12.96 4.89 -1.03
CA PHE A 178 13.72 5.24 0.16
C PHE A 178 12.82 6.09 1.06
N MET A 179 12.50 5.53 2.23
CA MET A 179 11.57 6.14 3.18
C MET A 179 12.28 6.57 4.46
N ILE A 180 11.81 7.67 5.06
CA ILE A 180 12.23 8.09 6.40
C ILE A 180 11.14 7.79 7.41
N MET A 181 11.56 7.39 8.62
CA MET A 181 10.68 7.07 9.74
C MET A 181 11.07 7.93 10.95
N PRO A 182 10.23 8.87 11.41
CA PRO A 182 10.53 9.77 12.52
C PRO A 182 10.29 9.11 13.89
N VAL A 183 11.10 8.11 14.23
CA VAL A 183 10.95 7.27 15.44
C VAL A 183 11.09 8.03 16.75
N GLY A 184 11.81 9.17 16.75
CA GLY A 184 11.97 10.03 17.93
C GLY A 184 10.83 11.03 18.14
N ALA A 185 9.82 11.06 17.26
CA ALA A 185 8.73 12.02 17.36
C ALA A 185 7.80 11.69 18.54
N PRO A 186 7.40 12.70 19.37
CA PRO A 186 6.53 12.47 20.53
C PRO A 186 5.05 12.30 20.16
N SER A 187 4.66 12.58 18.92
CA SER A 187 3.29 12.44 18.42
C SER A 187 3.29 12.32 16.90
N PHE A 188 2.18 11.79 16.33
CA PHE A 188 2.03 11.70 14.86
C PHE A 188 2.09 13.08 14.18
N ARG A 189 1.50 14.11 14.80
CA ARG A 189 1.57 15.49 14.29
C ARG A 189 3.01 15.98 14.17
N GLU A 190 3.81 15.76 15.21
CA GLU A 190 5.23 16.12 15.19
C GLU A 190 6.02 15.24 14.21
N ALA A 191 5.71 13.96 14.14
CA ALA A 191 6.28 13.05 13.15
C ALA A 191 6.12 13.60 11.72
N LEU A 192 4.92 14.01 11.35
CA LEU A 192 4.65 14.58 10.03
C LEU A 192 5.39 15.90 9.80
N ARG A 193 5.45 16.79 10.81
CA ARG A 193 6.22 18.04 10.72
C ARG A 193 7.71 17.75 10.48
N MET A 194 8.29 16.86 11.29
CA MET A 194 9.71 16.48 11.16
C MET A 194 10.02 15.91 9.78
N CYS A 195 9.18 15.02 9.26
CA CYS A 195 9.31 14.47 7.91
C CYS A 195 9.28 15.55 6.83
N ALA A 196 8.35 16.51 6.91
CA ALA A 196 8.25 17.62 5.96
C ALA A 196 9.51 18.51 5.98
N GLU A 197 10.07 18.76 7.15
CA GLU A 197 11.31 19.53 7.29
C GLU A 197 12.52 18.80 6.68
N VAL A 198 12.63 17.48 6.88
CA VAL A 198 13.68 16.67 6.22
C VAL A 198 13.48 16.67 4.72
N PHE A 199 12.26 16.47 4.22
CA PHE A 199 11.94 16.51 2.79
C PHE A 199 12.36 17.83 2.13
N HIS A 200 12.04 18.96 2.74
CA HIS A 200 12.43 20.28 2.24
C HIS A 200 13.96 20.53 2.33
N ASN A 201 14.64 19.97 3.32
CA ASN A 201 16.10 20.02 3.37
C ASN A 201 16.74 19.11 2.33
N LEU A 202 16.16 17.92 2.07
CA LEU A 202 16.60 17.05 0.97
C LEU A 202 16.53 17.75 -0.38
N LYS A 203 15.45 18.51 -0.64
CA LYS A 203 15.35 19.33 -1.85
C LYS A 203 16.54 20.28 -2.00
N LYS A 204 16.95 20.96 -0.90
CA LYS A 204 18.08 21.88 -0.90
C LYS A 204 19.41 21.13 -1.09
N VAL A 205 19.57 19.96 -0.46
CA VAL A 205 20.77 19.10 -0.62
C VAL A 205 20.94 18.70 -2.08
N LEU A 206 19.88 18.15 -2.69
CA LEU A 206 19.89 17.73 -4.09
C LEU A 206 20.21 18.90 -5.04
N ALA A 207 19.52 20.04 -4.87
CA ALA A 207 19.77 21.24 -5.67
C ALA A 207 21.21 21.76 -5.53
N SER A 208 21.78 21.76 -4.32
CA SER A 208 23.17 22.19 -4.08
C SER A 208 24.23 21.31 -4.74
N LYS A 209 23.88 20.05 -5.00
CA LYS A 209 24.73 19.07 -5.71
C LYS A 209 24.46 19.04 -7.23
N GLY A 210 23.53 19.89 -7.72
CA GLY A 210 23.16 19.97 -9.14
C GLY A 210 22.21 18.86 -9.60
N TYR A 211 21.57 18.13 -8.69
CA TYR A 211 20.60 17.10 -9.00
C TYR A 211 19.19 17.66 -9.23
N SER A 212 18.40 16.94 -10.03
CA SER A 212 16.97 17.23 -10.23
C SER A 212 16.20 17.12 -8.91
N THR A 213 15.24 18.03 -8.74
CA THR A 213 14.26 17.99 -7.65
C THR A 213 12.84 17.74 -8.17
N ALA A 214 12.70 17.17 -9.37
CA ALA A 214 11.45 16.61 -9.86
C ALA A 214 11.08 15.38 -9.02
N VAL A 215 9.78 15.14 -8.90
CA VAL A 215 9.25 14.03 -8.11
C VAL A 215 8.85 12.87 -9.03
N GLY A 216 8.94 11.65 -8.52
CA GLY A 216 8.40 10.45 -9.14
C GLY A 216 6.89 10.27 -8.86
N ASP A 217 6.35 9.14 -9.28
CA ASP A 217 4.93 8.83 -9.21
C ASP A 217 4.37 8.77 -7.77
N GLU A 218 5.22 8.54 -6.79
CA GLU A 218 4.87 8.42 -5.37
C GLU A 218 5.32 9.61 -4.52
N GLY A 219 5.71 10.71 -5.16
CA GLY A 219 5.98 11.99 -4.52
C GLY A 219 7.40 12.16 -3.95
N GLY A 220 8.24 11.11 -3.93
CA GLY A 220 9.68 11.22 -3.64
C GLY A 220 10.43 11.89 -4.78
N PHE A 221 11.58 12.52 -4.50
CA PHE A 221 12.45 13.07 -5.56
C PHE A 221 13.04 11.96 -6.43
N ALA A 222 13.23 12.25 -7.71
CA ALA A 222 13.77 11.33 -8.70
C ALA A 222 15.10 11.83 -9.30
N PRO A 223 16.17 12.00 -8.51
CA PRO A 223 17.46 12.48 -8.99
C PRO A 223 18.24 11.39 -9.74
N ASN A 224 19.09 11.80 -10.70
CA ASN A 224 20.12 10.95 -11.29
C ASN A 224 21.33 10.89 -10.37
N LEU A 225 21.30 10.03 -9.36
CA LEU A 225 22.39 9.81 -8.41
C LEU A 225 23.50 8.94 -9.05
N LYS A 226 24.70 8.96 -8.47
CA LYS A 226 25.83 8.17 -8.95
C LYS A 226 25.71 6.68 -8.60
N SER A 227 24.94 6.35 -7.57
CA SER A 227 24.66 4.98 -7.12
C SER A 227 23.39 4.94 -6.27
N ASP A 228 22.84 3.75 -6.05
CA ASP A 228 21.75 3.54 -5.12
C ASP A 228 22.13 3.96 -3.68
N GLU A 229 23.38 3.70 -3.26
CA GLU A 229 23.88 4.09 -1.94
C GLU A 229 23.94 5.61 -1.74
N GLU A 230 24.16 6.40 -2.81
CA GLU A 230 24.13 7.87 -2.70
C GLU A 230 22.76 8.40 -2.26
N ALA A 231 21.66 7.66 -2.51
CA ALA A 231 20.35 8.02 -1.97
C ALA A 231 20.37 8.05 -0.44
N LEU A 232 20.95 7.04 0.19
CA LEU A 232 21.10 7.00 1.65
C LEU A 232 21.99 8.13 2.17
N VAL A 233 23.08 8.42 1.47
CA VAL A 233 24.02 9.51 1.85
C VAL A 233 23.31 10.87 1.84
N VAL A 234 22.55 11.19 0.79
CA VAL A 234 21.85 12.49 0.71
C VAL A 234 20.67 12.58 1.69
N ILE A 235 20.02 11.46 2.02
CA ILE A 235 18.99 11.40 3.06
C ILE A 235 19.61 11.68 4.44
N MET A 236 20.72 11.03 4.79
CA MET A 236 21.43 11.27 6.04
C MET A 236 21.85 12.74 6.18
N GLU A 237 22.42 13.32 5.11
CA GLU A 237 22.76 14.74 5.08
C GLU A 237 21.54 15.65 5.27
N ALA A 238 20.38 15.28 4.70
CA ALA A 238 19.14 16.03 4.85
C ALA A 238 18.57 15.98 6.27
N ILE A 239 18.65 14.82 6.94
CA ILE A 239 18.24 14.65 8.34
C ILE A 239 19.09 15.56 9.24
N GLU A 240 20.41 15.53 9.08
CA GLU A 240 21.33 16.38 9.86
C GLU A 240 21.12 17.87 9.58
N LYS A 241 20.92 18.27 8.32
CA LYS A 241 20.64 19.67 7.94
C LYS A 241 19.27 20.17 8.45
N ALA A 242 18.33 19.27 8.66
CA ALA A 242 17.07 19.58 9.31
C ALA A 242 17.20 19.75 10.84
N GLY A 243 18.39 19.46 11.41
CA GLY A 243 18.67 19.57 12.84
C GLY A 243 18.34 18.32 13.64
N TYR A 244 18.11 17.19 12.98
CA TYR A 244 17.78 15.91 13.60
C TYR A 244 18.99 14.96 13.62
N LYS A 245 18.93 13.99 14.52
CA LYS A 245 19.97 12.97 14.67
C LYS A 245 19.54 11.68 13.98
N PRO A 246 20.31 11.20 12.96
CA PRO A 246 20.13 9.85 12.46
C PRO A 246 20.24 8.81 13.61
N SER A 247 19.48 7.73 13.50
CA SER A 247 19.30 6.68 14.49
C SER A 247 18.46 7.02 15.72
N ASP A 248 18.56 8.23 16.26
CA ASP A 248 17.79 8.65 17.44
C ASP A 248 16.42 9.19 17.04
N ASP A 249 16.40 10.20 16.14
CA ASP A 249 15.17 10.87 15.68
C ASP A 249 14.57 10.20 14.46
N PHE A 250 15.43 9.70 13.55
CA PHE A 250 15.02 9.09 12.29
C PHE A 250 15.65 7.73 12.05
N ARG A 251 14.86 6.82 11.50
CA ARG A 251 15.29 5.57 10.87
C ARG A 251 14.95 5.59 9.40
N ILE A 252 15.49 4.63 8.66
CA ILE A 252 15.26 4.48 7.21
C ILE A 252 14.51 3.17 6.98
N ALA A 253 13.53 3.20 6.08
CA ALA A 253 12.91 2.03 5.50
C ALA A 253 13.16 2.02 3.99
N LEU A 254 13.30 0.84 3.43
CA LEU A 254 13.54 0.62 2.00
C LEU A 254 12.45 -0.28 1.43
N ASP A 255 12.09 -0.02 0.18
CA ASP A 255 11.41 -0.96 -0.70
C ASP A 255 12.16 -1.01 -2.04
N PRO A 256 13.07 -1.97 -2.23
CA PRO A 256 13.79 -2.13 -3.49
C PRO A 256 12.98 -2.75 -4.62
N ALA A 257 11.83 -3.38 -4.35
CA ALA A 257 11.04 -4.14 -5.32
C ALA A 257 11.90 -5.17 -6.06
N SER A 258 12.59 -6.04 -5.31
CA SER A 258 13.66 -6.91 -5.85
C SER A 258 13.20 -7.94 -6.86
N THR A 259 11.90 -8.25 -6.94
CA THR A 259 11.33 -9.15 -7.97
C THR A 259 11.65 -8.63 -9.37
N GLU A 260 11.63 -7.31 -9.60
CA GLU A 260 11.97 -6.74 -10.90
C GLU A 260 13.43 -6.98 -11.27
N MET A 261 14.35 -6.81 -10.30
CA MET A 261 15.77 -7.10 -10.50
C MET A 261 16.03 -8.57 -10.80
N TYR A 262 15.25 -9.45 -10.17
CA TYR A 262 15.32 -10.90 -10.38
C TYR A 262 14.83 -11.31 -11.77
N GLU A 263 13.68 -10.79 -12.21
CA GLU A 263 13.12 -11.08 -13.54
C GLU A 263 14.01 -10.51 -14.67
N GLU A 264 14.61 -9.34 -14.49
CA GLU A 264 15.58 -8.77 -15.43
C GLU A 264 16.86 -9.66 -15.54
N ALA A 265 17.32 -10.23 -14.43
CA ALA A 265 18.44 -11.18 -14.44
C ALA A 265 18.07 -12.47 -15.16
N LYS A 266 16.88 -13.00 -14.89
CA LYS A 266 16.32 -14.20 -15.53
C LYS A 266 16.16 -14.01 -17.05
N ALA A 267 15.70 -12.83 -17.51
CA ALA A 267 15.63 -12.48 -18.93
C ALA A 267 17.00 -12.49 -19.62
N LYS A 268 18.09 -12.26 -18.87
CA LYS A 268 19.48 -12.40 -19.33
C LYS A 268 20.06 -13.81 -19.17
N GLY A 269 19.26 -14.81 -18.83
CA GLY A 269 19.67 -16.22 -18.61
C GLY A 269 20.47 -16.42 -17.31
N LYS A 270 20.28 -15.56 -16.30
CA LYS A 270 20.93 -15.61 -15.00
C LYS A 270 19.91 -15.88 -13.90
N GLU A 271 19.40 -17.11 -13.87
CA GLU A 271 18.44 -17.56 -12.87
C GLU A 271 19.08 -17.56 -11.45
N GLY A 272 18.33 -17.12 -10.43
CA GLY A 272 18.83 -17.00 -9.06
C GLY A 272 19.73 -15.78 -8.82
N CYS A 273 19.83 -14.85 -9.78
CA CYS A 273 20.58 -13.59 -9.65
C CYS A 273 19.64 -12.38 -9.65
N TYR A 274 20.21 -11.24 -9.31
CA TYR A 274 19.55 -9.93 -9.28
C TYR A 274 20.32 -8.94 -10.14
N TYR A 275 19.66 -8.32 -11.12
CA TYR A 275 20.29 -7.40 -12.05
C TYR A 275 19.82 -5.97 -11.80
N PHE A 276 20.75 -5.14 -11.33
CA PHE A 276 20.58 -3.70 -11.18
C PHE A 276 20.75 -3.05 -12.57
N TRP A 277 19.67 -3.02 -13.34
CA TRP A 277 19.74 -2.66 -14.78
C TRP A 277 20.16 -1.23 -15.05
N LYS A 278 19.99 -0.31 -14.08
CA LYS A 278 20.39 1.10 -14.23
C LYS A 278 21.88 1.33 -14.03
N THR A 279 22.54 0.45 -13.31
CA THR A 279 23.99 0.50 -13.03
C THR A 279 24.79 -0.63 -13.68
N ASP A 280 24.10 -1.52 -14.42
CA ASP A 280 24.68 -2.71 -15.09
C ASP A 280 25.44 -3.64 -14.12
N VAL A 281 24.90 -3.85 -12.91
CA VAL A 281 25.51 -4.71 -11.90
C VAL A 281 24.66 -5.96 -11.69
N MET A 282 25.30 -7.13 -11.80
CA MET A 282 24.71 -8.43 -11.49
C MET A 282 25.15 -8.90 -10.10
N LYS A 283 24.24 -9.39 -9.29
CA LYS A 283 24.51 -10.00 -7.99
C LYS A 283 23.93 -11.41 -7.94
N THR A 284 24.65 -12.33 -7.30
CA THR A 284 24.06 -13.62 -6.90
C THR A 284 23.10 -13.39 -5.72
N ARG A 285 22.34 -14.42 -5.37
CA ARG A 285 21.48 -14.41 -4.17
C ARG A 285 22.27 -14.06 -2.91
N GLU A 286 23.41 -14.69 -2.71
CA GLU A 286 24.29 -14.46 -1.56
C GLU A 286 24.82 -13.02 -1.53
N GLU A 287 25.26 -12.53 -2.68
CA GLU A 287 25.75 -11.15 -2.82
C GLU A 287 24.62 -10.12 -2.60
N MET A 288 23.37 -10.44 -2.94
CA MET A 288 22.20 -9.59 -2.68
C MET A 288 21.90 -9.52 -1.17
N VAL A 289 21.94 -10.67 -0.49
CA VAL A 289 21.78 -10.73 0.96
C VAL A 289 22.90 -9.95 1.67
N ASP A 290 24.15 -10.14 1.26
CA ASP A 290 25.31 -9.43 1.84
C ASP A 290 25.23 -7.92 1.60
N PHE A 291 24.70 -7.50 0.46
CA PHE A 291 24.46 -6.10 0.13
C PHE A 291 23.46 -5.44 1.13
N TRP A 292 22.36 -6.10 1.45
CA TRP A 292 21.41 -5.59 2.46
C TRP A 292 21.99 -5.60 3.87
N VAL A 293 22.77 -6.62 4.22
CA VAL A 293 23.48 -6.69 5.50
C VAL A 293 24.47 -5.55 5.66
N ASP A 294 25.24 -5.24 4.60
CA ASP A 294 26.19 -4.13 4.60
C ASP A 294 25.48 -2.78 4.81
N TRP A 295 24.40 -2.54 4.07
CA TRP A 295 23.63 -1.31 4.22
C TRP A 295 22.95 -1.20 5.60
N ALA A 296 22.39 -2.28 6.13
CA ALA A 296 21.79 -2.28 7.47
C ALA A 296 22.83 -2.06 8.60
N ASN A 297 24.11 -2.36 8.35
CA ASN A 297 25.20 -2.07 9.28
C ASN A 297 25.73 -0.63 9.18
N LYS A 298 25.70 -0.05 7.98
CA LYS A 298 26.21 1.32 7.72
C LYS A 298 25.18 2.41 8.03
N TYR A 299 23.91 2.13 7.82
CA TYR A 299 22.83 3.10 7.89
C TYR A 299 21.77 2.69 8.92
N PRO A 300 20.98 3.61 9.47
CA PRO A 300 19.95 3.31 10.47
C PRO A 300 18.71 2.67 9.86
N ILE A 301 18.86 1.63 9.06
CA ILE A 301 17.79 0.90 8.39
C ILE A 301 17.12 -0.04 9.41
N ILE A 302 15.77 0.02 9.48
CA ILE A 302 14.95 -0.84 10.35
C ILE A 302 13.90 -1.65 9.59
N SER A 303 13.71 -1.40 8.31
CA SER A 303 12.79 -2.16 7.47
C SER A 303 13.35 -2.24 6.05
N ILE A 304 13.28 -3.43 5.47
CA ILE A 304 13.54 -3.69 4.05
C ILE A 304 12.37 -4.54 3.56
N GLU A 305 11.45 -3.89 2.86
CA GLU A 305 10.34 -4.52 2.15
C GLU A 305 10.87 -5.07 0.82
N ASP A 306 10.40 -6.20 0.38
CA ASP A 306 10.80 -6.82 -0.90
C ASP A 306 12.31 -6.87 -1.17
N GLY A 307 13.11 -7.14 -0.10
CA GLY A 307 14.56 -7.25 -0.18
C GLY A 307 15.06 -8.42 -1.03
N MET A 308 14.20 -9.43 -1.25
CA MET A 308 14.40 -10.55 -2.17
C MET A 308 13.18 -10.68 -3.07
N ALA A 309 13.29 -11.41 -4.18
CA ALA A 309 12.16 -11.67 -5.08
C ALA A 309 11.06 -12.50 -4.41
N GLU A 310 9.80 -12.30 -4.82
CA GLU A 310 8.61 -12.94 -4.23
C GLU A 310 8.73 -14.46 -4.10
N GLU A 311 9.34 -15.13 -5.07
CA GLU A 311 9.49 -16.60 -5.09
C GLU A 311 10.88 -17.08 -4.66
N ASP A 312 11.80 -16.20 -4.29
CA ASP A 312 13.15 -16.59 -3.83
C ASP A 312 13.18 -16.98 -2.35
N TRP A 313 12.50 -18.08 -2.02
CA TRP A 313 12.39 -18.60 -0.64
C TRP A 313 13.74 -18.90 0.01
N GLU A 314 14.75 -19.30 -0.78
CA GLU A 314 16.12 -19.50 -0.25
C GLU A 314 16.77 -18.17 0.13
N GLY A 315 16.63 -17.17 -0.74
CA GLY A 315 17.10 -15.80 -0.45
C GLY A 315 16.42 -15.20 0.78
N TRP A 316 15.11 -15.32 0.89
CA TRP A 316 14.34 -14.88 2.05
C TRP A 316 14.78 -15.56 3.34
N LYS A 317 15.04 -16.87 3.29
CA LYS A 317 15.58 -17.61 4.43
C LYS A 317 16.94 -17.05 4.86
N MET A 318 17.86 -16.88 3.91
CA MET A 318 19.21 -16.35 4.18
C MET A 318 19.17 -14.93 4.74
N LEU A 319 18.31 -14.07 4.19
CA LEU A 319 18.13 -12.69 4.66
C LEU A 319 17.58 -12.66 6.09
N THR A 320 16.57 -13.50 6.37
CA THR A 320 15.96 -13.63 7.71
C THR A 320 17.00 -14.16 8.74
N GLU A 321 17.82 -15.12 8.38
CA GLU A 321 18.89 -15.62 9.27
C GLU A 321 19.90 -14.52 9.65
N LYS A 322 20.19 -13.57 8.75
CA LYS A 322 21.16 -12.50 8.98
C LYS A 322 20.54 -11.23 9.59
N LEU A 323 19.32 -10.86 9.23
CA LEU A 323 18.71 -9.58 9.62
C LEU A 323 17.41 -9.71 10.42
N GLY A 324 16.80 -10.89 10.52
CA GLY A 324 15.48 -11.09 11.13
C GLY A 324 15.39 -10.78 12.64
N GLY A 325 16.49 -10.52 13.29
CA GLY A 325 16.55 -10.09 14.69
C GLY A 325 16.63 -8.56 14.89
N ARG A 326 16.48 -7.78 13.79
CA ARG A 326 16.67 -6.31 13.79
C ARG A 326 15.41 -5.54 13.46
#